data_87adbd539796c14473f87acd7eedcfe8
#
_entry.id   87adbd539796c14473f87acd7eedcfe8
#
_cell.length_a   1.000
_cell.length_b   1.000
_cell.length_c   1.000
_cell.angle_alpha   90.00
_cell.angle_beta   90.00
_cell.angle_gamma   90.00
#
_symmetry.space_group_name_H-M   'P 1'
#
loop_
_entity.id
_entity.type
_entity.pdbx_description
1 polymer ?
#
loop_
_entity_poly.entity_id
_entity_poly.type
_entity_poly.pdbx_seq_one_letter_code
_entity_poly.pdbx_strand_id
1 'polypeptide(L)' 'MHWKDEGYLLSKINYDENSIIIEVFTLEHGKCTGMVYGGSSRKQKRNFQVGNKLLLNWRSKNVNKNGYFTSELI' A
#
# COMPACT_ATOMS: atom_id res chain seq x y z
N MET A 1 -7.01 -8.93 -11.11
CA MET A 1 -6.94 -9.57 -9.80
C MET A 1 -7.03 -8.52 -8.71
N HIS A 2 -7.68 -8.86 -7.65
CA HIS A 2 -7.74 -7.98 -6.46
C HIS A 2 -7.95 -8.81 -5.20
N TRP A 3 -7.49 -8.25 -4.08
CA TRP A 3 -7.76 -8.86 -2.77
C TRP A 3 -7.76 -7.76 -1.70
N LYS A 4 -8.30 -8.10 -0.54
CA LYS A 4 -8.36 -7.25 0.63
C LYS A 4 -7.72 -7.98 1.80
N ASP A 5 -6.88 -7.29 2.57
CA ASP A 5 -6.20 -7.87 3.71
C ASP A 5 -5.79 -6.77 4.69
N GLU A 6 -5.41 -7.17 5.89
CA GLU A 6 -4.81 -6.29 6.87
C GLU A 6 -3.29 -6.46 6.82
N GLY A 7 -2.56 -5.37 7.03
CA GLY A 7 -1.12 -5.45 7.04
C GLY A 7 -0.47 -4.29 7.76
N TYR A 8 0.82 -4.46 8.03
CA TYR A 8 1.64 -3.40 8.63
C TYR A 8 2.53 -2.78 7.57
N LEU A 9 2.62 -1.46 7.59
CA LEU A 9 3.51 -0.74 6.68
C LEU A 9 4.96 -0.90 7.14
N LEU A 10 5.77 -1.52 6.30
CA LEU A 10 7.19 -1.77 6.59
C LEU A 10 8.08 -0.65 6.08
N SER A 11 7.80 -0.14 4.89
CA SER A 11 8.58 0.94 4.29
C SER A 11 7.76 1.68 3.25
N LYS A 12 8.20 2.89 2.94
CA LYS A 12 7.63 3.68 1.86
C LYS A 12 8.72 4.51 1.20
N ILE A 13 8.62 4.67 -0.11
CA ILE A 13 9.49 5.57 -0.86
C ILE A 13 8.65 6.39 -1.83
N ASN A 14 9.09 7.61 -2.09
CA ASN A 14 8.43 8.46 -3.07
C ASN A 14 8.74 7.95 -4.47
N TYR A 15 7.71 7.83 -5.30
CA TYR A 15 7.87 7.44 -6.69
C TYR A 15 7.85 8.67 -7.60
N ASP A 16 6.83 9.52 -7.43
CA ASP A 16 6.71 10.79 -8.12
C ASP A 16 6.07 11.83 -7.19
N GLU A 17 5.62 12.95 -7.74
CA GLU A 17 5.05 14.02 -6.93
C GLU A 17 3.81 13.62 -6.13
N ASN A 18 3.07 12.64 -6.63
CA ASN A 18 1.79 12.26 -6.05
C ASN A 18 1.72 10.83 -5.57
N SER A 19 2.73 10.02 -5.86
CA SER A 19 2.66 8.58 -5.62
C SER A 19 3.81 8.09 -4.77
N ILE A 20 3.54 7.05 -3.99
CA ILE A 20 4.57 6.35 -3.23
C ILE A 20 4.53 4.87 -3.55
N ILE A 21 5.63 4.19 -3.30
CA ILE A 21 5.68 2.73 -3.32
C ILE A 21 5.81 2.26 -1.89
N ILE A 22 4.96 1.34 -1.50
CA ILE A 22 4.96 0.81 -0.14
C ILE A 22 5.29 -0.67 -0.12
N GLU A 23 5.91 -1.08 0.98
CA GLU A 23 6.14 -2.47 1.30
C GLU A 23 5.35 -2.77 2.57
N VAL A 24 4.52 -3.81 2.52
CA VAL A 24 3.64 -4.16 3.63
C VAL A 24 3.81 -5.63 3.97
N PHE A 25 3.58 -5.96 5.23
CA PHE A 25 3.50 -7.34 5.68
C PHE A 25 2.03 -7.64 5.99
N THR A 26 1.42 -8.48 5.17
CA THR A 26 -0.01 -8.77 5.27
C THR A 26 -0.26 -10.07 6.02
N LEU A 27 -1.48 -10.21 6.52
CA LEU A 27 -1.88 -11.36 7.30
C LEU A 27 -1.93 -12.64 6.46
N GLU A 28 -2.47 -12.56 5.26
CA GLU A 28 -2.71 -13.74 4.42
C GLU A 28 -1.84 -13.79 3.16
N HIS A 29 -1.28 -12.65 2.74
CA HIS A 29 -0.53 -12.56 1.49
C HIS A 29 0.96 -12.33 1.70
N GLY A 30 1.41 -12.33 2.95
CA GLY A 30 2.82 -12.13 3.27
C GLY A 30 3.31 -10.74 2.93
N LYS A 31 4.58 -10.66 2.60
CA LYS A 31 5.22 -9.39 2.25
C LYS A 31 4.88 -9.01 0.82
N CYS A 32 4.31 -7.85 0.64
CA CYS A 32 3.86 -7.36 -0.66
C CYS A 32 4.37 -5.95 -0.91
N THR A 33 4.59 -5.63 -2.18
CA THR A 33 5.00 -4.30 -2.61
C THR A 33 3.98 -3.79 -3.63
N GLY A 34 3.65 -2.53 -3.55
CA GLY A 34 2.74 -1.93 -4.51
C GLY A 34 2.75 -0.42 -4.44
N MET A 35 2.11 0.20 -5.42
CA MET A 35 2.04 1.64 -5.54
C MET A 35 0.78 2.18 -4.89
N VAL A 36 0.90 3.37 -4.30
CA VAL A 36 -0.25 4.10 -3.77
C VAL A 36 -0.33 5.43 -4.51
N TYR A 37 -1.33 5.56 -5.36
CA TYR A 37 -1.58 6.81 -6.07
C TYR A 37 -2.14 7.83 -5.09
N GLY A 38 -1.60 9.04 -5.14
CA GLY A 38 -1.99 10.07 -4.18
C GLY A 38 -1.41 9.88 -2.79
N GLY A 39 -0.50 8.92 -2.60
CA GLY A 39 0.05 8.61 -1.28
C GLY A 39 0.91 9.71 -0.68
N SER A 40 1.37 10.66 -1.49
CA SER A 40 2.15 11.80 -0.98
C SER A 40 1.28 12.94 -0.47
N SER A 41 -0.04 12.88 -0.61
CA SER A 41 -0.91 13.95 -0.15
C SER A 41 -0.85 14.05 1.37
N ARG A 42 -1.18 15.24 1.89
CA ARG A 42 -1.17 15.48 3.34
C ARG A 42 -2.08 14.51 4.08
N LYS A 43 -3.23 14.20 3.51
CA LYS A 43 -4.19 13.26 4.09
C LYS A 43 -3.60 11.86 4.17
N GLN A 44 -2.93 11.41 3.11
CA GLN A 44 -2.39 10.07 3.04
C GLN A 44 -1.10 9.90 3.86
N LYS A 45 -0.36 10.96 4.08
CA LYS A 45 0.84 10.88 4.93
C LYS A 45 0.55 10.37 6.32
N ARG A 46 -0.61 10.67 6.83
CA ARG A 46 -1.05 10.21 8.15
C ARG A 46 -1.26 8.69 8.15
N ASN A 47 -1.85 8.18 7.10
CA ASN A 47 -2.14 6.74 6.98
C ASN A 47 -0.89 5.93 6.71
N PHE A 48 0.01 6.45 5.88
CA PHE A 48 1.20 5.72 5.45
C PHE A 48 2.42 6.07 6.28
N GLN A 49 2.34 5.79 7.58
CA GLN A 49 3.47 5.87 8.49
C GLN A 49 3.96 4.46 8.80
N VAL A 50 5.27 4.28 8.78
CA VAL A 50 5.87 2.97 9.05
C VAL A 50 5.41 2.48 10.43
N GLY A 51 4.97 1.22 10.46
CA GLY A 51 4.43 0.60 11.67
C GLY A 51 2.91 0.67 11.79
N ASN A 52 2.24 1.50 11.01
CA ASN A 52 0.78 1.55 11.05
C ASN A 52 0.17 0.26 10.53
N LYS A 53 -0.92 -0.14 11.15
CA LYS A 53 -1.74 -1.23 10.67
C LYS A 53 -2.80 -0.67 9.74
N LEU A 54 -2.90 -1.24 8.55
CA LEU A 54 -3.75 -0.74 7.48
C LEU A 54 -4.69 -1.82 6.98
N LEU A 55 -5.89 -1.42 6.63
CA LEU A 55 -6.78 -2.25 5.83
C LEU A 55 -6.45 -1.96 4.37
N LEU A 56 -5.99 -2.97 3.66
CA LEU A 56 -5.42 -2.81 2.33
C LEU A 56 -6.32 -3.43 1.27
N ASN A 57 -6.55 -2.69 0.20
CA ASN A 57 -7.16 -3.21 -1.02
C ASN A 57 -6.08 -3.20 -2.10
N TRP A 58 -5.75 -4.36 -2.62
CA TRP A 58 -4.76 -4.50 -3.66
C TRP A 58 -5.43 -4.83 -4.98
N ARG A 59 -4.97 -4.20 -6.05
CA ARG A 59 -5.47 -4.44 -7.40
C ARG A 59 -4.33 -4.48 -8.39
N SER A 60 -4.46 -5.37 -9.36
CA SER A 60 -3.52 -5.47 -10.48
C SER A 60 -4.28 -5.89 -11.72
N LYS A 61 -3.82 -5.40 -12.87
CA LYS A 61 -4.42 -5.78 -14.16
C LYS A 61 -4.10 -7.22 -14.53
N ASN A 62 -2.95 -7.72 -14.09
CA ASN A 62 -2.59 -9.13 -14.29
C ASN A 62 -1.57 -9.55 -13.25
N VAL A 63 -1.33 -10.87 -13.15
CA VAL A 63 -0.48 -11.45 -12.11
C VAL A 63 0.99 -11.05 -12.22
N ASN A 64 1.43 -10.62 -13.40
CA ASN A 64 2.84 -10.31 -13.64
C ASN A 64 3.19 -8.84 -13.43
N LYS A 65 2.22 -8.01 -13.13
CA LYS A 65 2.46 -6.59 -12.87
C LYS A 65 2.32 -6.27 -11.41
N ASN A 66 3.16 -5.36 -10.95
CA ASN A 66 3.01 -4.80 -9.62
C ASN A 66 1.65 -4.12 -9.52
N GLY A 67 0.95 -4.40 -8.44
CA GLY A 67 -0.34 -3.82 -8.22
C GLY A 67 -0.26 -2.47 -7.54
N TYR A 68 -1.41 -1.94 -7.22
CA TYR A 68 -1.52 -0.74 -6.43
C TYR A 68 -2.45 -0.98 -5.24
N PHE A 69 -2.21 -0.21 -4.19
CA PHE A 69 -2.99 -0.29 -2.97
C PHE A 69 -3.86 0.94 -2.80
N THR A 70 -5.05 0.71 -2.25
CA THR A 70 -5.79 1.73 -1.53
C THR A 70 -5.92 1.25 -0.10
N SER A 71 -5.99 2.16 0.86
CA SER A 71 -6.00 1.74 2.24
C SER A 71 -6.83 2.64 3.13
N GLU A 72 -7.19 2.07 4.28
CA GLU A 72 -7.80 2.79 5.38
C GLU A 72 -7.01 2.48 6.65
N LEU A 73 -6.86 3.48 7.51
CA LEU A 73 -6.22 3.29 8.80
C LEU A 73 -7.16 2.52 9.73
N ILE A 74 -6.62 1.52 10.38
CA ILE A 74 -7.37 0.75 11.36
C ILE A 74 -7.23 1.39 12.75
#